data_aaac7d20183882895665be6bfd0deb68
#
_entry.id   aaac7d20183882895665be6bfd0deb68
#
_cell.length_a   1.000
_cell.length_b   1.000
_cell.length_c   1.000
_cell.angle_alpha   90.00
_cell.angle_beta   90.00
_cell.angle_gamma   90.00
#
_symmetry.space_group_name_H-M   'P 1'
#
loop_
_entity.id
_entity.type
_entity.pdbx_description
1 polymer ?
#
loop_
_entity_poly.entity_id
_entity_poly.type
_entity_poly.pdbx_seq_one_letter_code
_entity_poly.pdbx_strand_id
1 'polypeptide(L)'
;MIRVDEIPPGEGRVPMIWQVREGAGASVEDIAAWLSERRERYDQQVRGYGALLLRGFSAPRGAVDFEALLEPTAPVLQDYVGGTSPRKVVRGKIMTATEVPGIYSIPLHQEMSYTARLPARISFFCVTPAARDGQTTLGNMREITERLDDGVLRRFEEHGGVQLRRNLPLPEQTAQRPGVPKPWTEVFGTTDRDEAGATARQKGWRAEWLDDGSMQLWQEILPAMRPHPDDGQVLWCNQIHIFAPVASLRWALNDGRADFAMRLAQARATQPHLLDQVFYGDGSPITDEDVLHIARTLDEAAWPLDWRPGDFLMLDNMRVGHGRRQYQGGRSILTALIGQAAEAPASARAQPAPAHA
;
A
#
# COMPACT_ATOMS: atom_id res chain seq x y z
N MET A 1 -31.89 -6.16 -14.72
CA MET A 1 -31.57 -4.74 -14.33
C MET A 1 -30.84 -4.79 -13.00
N ILE A 2 -29.71 -4.08 -12.84
CA ILE A 2 -28.95 -4.01 -11.59
C ILE A 2 -29.34 -2.73 -10.85
N ARG A 3 -29.68 -2.84 -9.56
CA ARG A 3 -29.93 -1.73 -8.66
C ARG A 3 -29.13 -1.91 -7.37
N VAL A 4 -28.57 -0.82 -6.88
CA VAL A 4 -27.78 -0.78 -5.63
C VAL A 4 -28.37 0.23 -4.65
N ASP A 5 -28.24 -0.05 -3.38
CA ASP A 5 -28.38 0.92 -2.32
C ASP A 5 -26.99 1.52 -2.03
N GLU A 6 -26.92 2.84 -1.97
CA GLU A 6 -25.71 3.56 -1.63
C GLU A 6 -25.68 3.80 -0.13
N ILE A 7 -24.74 3.17 0.54
CA ILE A 7 -24.58 3.25 2.00
C ILE A 7 -23.33 4.06 2.28
N PRO A 8 -23.49 5.34 2.68
CA PRO A 8 -22.35 6.17 3.02
C PRO A 8 -21.69 5.63 4.30
N PRO A 9 -20.35 5.79 4.42
CA PRO A 9 -19.66 5.45 5.64
C PRO A 9 -20.08 6.40 6.78
N GLY A 10 -19.93 5.95 8.03
CA GLY A 10 -20.01 6.85 9.19
C GLY A 10 -18.90 7.91 9.15
N GLU A 11 -19.01 8.93 10.02
CA GLU A 11 -18.02 10.00 10.10
C GLU A 11 -16.59 9.46 10.27
N GLY A 12 -15.64 10.02 9.52
CA GLY A 12 -14.23 9.61 9.50
C GLY A 12 -13.95 8.24 8.90
N ARG A 13 -14.96 7.48 8.47
CA ARG A 13 -14.83 6.10 7.98
C ARG A 13 -14.86 6.02 6.46
N VAL A 14 -14.43 4.88 5.96
CA VAL A 14 -14.45 4.44 4.56
C VAL A 14 -14.82 2.96 4.53
N PRO A 15 -15.35 2.39 3.47
CA PRO A 15 -15.67 2.94 2.15
C PRO A 15 -17.13 3.40 2.03
N MET A 16 -17.47 4.10 0.94
CA MET A 16 -18.82 4.09 0.40
C MET A 16 -19.15 2.67 -0.05
N ILE A 17 -20.37 2.19 0.22
CA ILE A 17 -20.79 0.85 -0.20
C ILE A 17 -21.92 0.95 -1.20
N TRP A 18 -21.76 0.31 -2.35
CA TRP A 18 -22.84 -0.01 -3.28
C TRP A 18 -23.30 -1.44 -3.03
N GLN A 19 -24.34 -1.58 -2.22
CA GLN A 19 -24.95 -2.87 -1.88
C GLN A 19 -26.00 -3.25 -2.93
N VAL A 20 -25.83 -4.37 -3.59
CA VAL A 20 -26.80 -4.86 -4.57
C VAL A 20 -28.14 -5.15 -3.88
N ARG A 21 -29.20 -4.55 -4.40
CA ARG A 21 -30.59 -4.78 -4.00
C ARG A 21 -31.34 -5.66 -5.00
N GLU A 22 -31.13 -5.41 -6.30
CA GLU A 22 -31.70 -6.19 -7.40
C GLU A 22 -30.60 -6.57 -8.39
N GLY A 23 -30.69 -7.76 -8.99
CA GLY A 23 -29.71 -8.23 -9.98
C GLY A 23 -28.46 -8.86 -9.36
N ALA A 24 -28.55 -9.41 -8.15
CA ALA A 24 -27.43 -10.09 -7.49
C ALA A 24 -26.86 -11.28 -8.30
N GLY A 25 -27.69 -11.94 -9.11
CA GLY A 25 -27.31 -13.02 -10.03
C GLY A 25 -26.91 -12.56 -11.43
N ALA A 26 -26.70 -11.28 -11.67
CA ALA A 26 -26.23 -10.77 -12.96
C ALA A 26 -24.90 -11.42 -13.35
N SER A 27 -24.69 -11.69 -14.65
CA SER A 27 -23.42 -12.19 -15.16
C SER A 27 -22.29 -11.17 -14.94
N VAL A 28 -21.05 -11.62 -15.02
CA VAL A 28 -19.89 -10.73 -14.89
C VAL A 28 -19.88 -9.69 -16.00
N GLU A 29 -20.26 -10.06 -17.22
CA GLU A 29 -20.39 -9.19 -18.38
C GLU A 29 -21.46 -8.13 -18.16
N ASP A 30 -22.62 -8.49 -17.59
CA ASP A 30 -23.69 -7.54 -17.26
C ASP A 30 -23.24 -6.54 -16.18
N ILE A 31 -22.48 -7.00 -15.18
CA ILE A 31 -21.93 -6.15 -14.12
C ILE A 31 -20.90 -5.19 -14.71
N ALA A 32 -19.99 -5.67 -15.57
CA ALA A 32 -18.99 -4.83 -16.22
C ALA A 32 -19.64 -3.77 -17.13
N ALA A 33 -20.66 -4.15 -17.92
CA ALA A 33 -21.43 -3.20 -18.74
C ALA A 33 -22.13 -2.15 -17.85
N TRP A 34 -22.77 -2.59 -16.76
CA TRP A 34 -23.44 -1.69 -15.80
C TRP A 34 -22.46 -0.71 -15.14
N LEU A 35 -21.23 -1.13 -14.82
CA LEU A 35 -20.17 -0.29 -14.30
C LEU A 35 -19.69 0.72 -15.36
N SER A 36 -19.52 0.26 -16.62
CA SER A 36 -19.12 1.12 -17.74
C SER A 36 -20.11 2.27 -17.95
N GLU A 37 -21.41 1.98 -17.93
CA GLU A 37 -22.46 3.01 -18.03
C GLU A 37 -22.44 4.02 -16.88
N ARG A 38 -21.88 3.64 -15.73
CA ARG A 38 -21.83 4.45 -14.50
C ARG A 38 -20.44 4.89 -14.12
N ARG A 39 -19.50 4.81 -15.04
CA ARG A 39 -18.09 5.10 -14.82
C ARG A 39 -17.85 6.43 -14.13
N GLU A 40 -18.52 7.50 -14.61
CA GLU A 40 -18.35 8.83 -14.04
C GLU A 40 -18.82 8.87 -12.58
N ARG A 41 -19.99 8.30 -12.27
CA ARG A 41 -20.51 8.20 -10.91
C ARG A 41 -19.59 7.36 -10.02
N TYR A 42 -19.10 6.24 -10.53
CA TYR A 42 -18.12 5.38 -9.84
C TYR A 42 -16.87 6.18 -9.46
N ASP A 43 -16.29 6.91 -10.40
CA ASP A 43 -15.10 7.72 -10.17
C ASP A 43 -15.36 8.87 -9.20
N GLN A 44 -16.54 9.50 -9.24
CA GLN A 44 -16.97 10.53 -8.28
C GLN A 44 -17.05 9.94 -6.86
N GLN A 45 -17.59 8.73 -6.69
CA GLN A 45 -17.66 8.08 -5.38
C GLN A 45 -16.27 7.75 -4.83
N VAL A 46 -15.38 7.18 -5.65
CA VAL A 46 -14.01 6.90 -5.23
C VAL A 46 -13.27 8.19 -4.84
N ARG A 47 -13.40 9.27 -5.63
CA ARG A 47 -12.79 10.57 -5.31
C ARG A 47 -13.38 11.20 -4.05
N GLY A 48 -14.70 11.15 -3.91
CA GLY A 48 -15.40 11.82 -2.80
C GLY A 48 -15.19 11.14 -1.45
N TYR A 49 -15.19 9.80 -1.43
CA TYR A 49 -15.06 9.01 -0.21
C TYR A 49 -13.69 8.34 -0.03
N GLY A 50 -12.81 8.45 -1.00
CA GLY A 50 -11.51 7.77 -1.02
C GLY A 50 -11.61 6.26 -1.29
N ALA A 51 -12.78 5.65 -1.12
CA ALA A 51 -12.98 4.21 -1.30
C ALA A 51 -14.41 3.87 -1.70
N LEU A 52 -14.57 2.86 -2.57
CA LEU A 52 -15.86 2.31 -2.97
C LEU A 52 -15.83 0.78 -2.93
N LEU A 53 -16.78 0.19 -2.22
CA LEU A 53 -17.01 -1.25 -2.14
C LEU A 53 -18.27 -1.62 -2.92
N LEU A 54 -18.14 -2.48 -3.93
CA LEU A 54 -19.26 -3.17 -4.55
C LEU A 54 -19.50 -4.49 -3.82
N ARG A 55 -20.73 -4.73 -3.38
CA ARG A 55 -21.08 -5.89 -2.54
C ARG A 55 -22.39 -6.52 -2.93
N GLY A 56 -22.44 -7.85 -2.89
CA GLY A 56 -23.68 -8.63 -3.04
C GLY A 56 -23.91 -9.22 -4.41
N PHE A 57 -22.97 -9.12 -5.34
CA PHE A 57 -22.99 -9.90 -6.58
C PHE A 57 -22.56 -11.34 -6.32
N SER A 58 -23.24 -12.31 -6.98
CA SER A 58 -22.97 -13.73 -6.77
C SER A 58 -22.15 -14.38 -7.90
N ALA A 59 -22.06 -13.77 -9.07
CA ALA A 59 -21.33 -14.31 -10.22
C ALA A 59 -19.80 -14.21 -10.11
N PRO A 60 -19.19 -13.07 -9.67
CA PRO A 60 -17.73 -12.97 -9.64
C PRO A 60 -17.10 -13.92 -8.61
N ARG A 61 -16.12 -14.76 -9.06
CA ARG A 61 -15.55 -15.84 -8.24
C ARG A 61 -14.01 -15.93 -8.27
N GLY A 62 -13.36 -15.29 -9.23
CA GLY A 62 -11.93 -15.48 -9.43
C GLY A 62 -11.24 -14.38 -10.20
N ALA A 63 -9.98 -14.63 -10.60
CA ALA A 63 -9.12 -13.63 -11.24
C ALA A 63 -9.64 -13.16 -12.61
N VAL A 64 -10.30 -14.05 -13.39
CA VAL A 64 -10.89 -13.69 -14.69
C VAL A 64 -12.02 -12.68 -14.49
N ASP A 65 -12.88 -12.93 -13.51
CA ASP A 65 -14.00 -12.05 -13.19
C ASP A 65 -13.51 -10.72 -12.63
N PHE A 66 -12.49 -10.76 -11.77
CA PHE A 66 -11.87 -9.56 -11.24
C PHE A 66 -11.27 -8.70 -12.37
N GLU A 67 -10.58 -9.29 -13.35
CA GLU A 67 -10.06 -8.59 -14.52
C GLU A 67 -11.18 -7.91 -15.32
N ALA A 68 -12.28 -8.60 -15.56
CA ALA A 68 -13.43 -8.05 -16.26
C ALA A 68 -14.10 -6.88 -15.52
N LEU A 69 -14.11 -6.89 -14.18
CA LEU A 69 -14.62 -5.76 -13.38
C LEU A 69 -13.63 -4.59 -13.33
N LEU A 70 -12.32 -4.85 -13.46
CA LEU A 70 -11.30 -3.80 -13.50
C LEU A 70 -11.33 -3.04 -14.83
N GLU A 71 -11.60 -3.71 -15.95
CA GLU A 71 -11.57 -3.10 -17.27
C GLU A 71 -12.40 -1.80 -17.36
N PRO A 72 -13.67 -1.75 -16.97
CA PRO A 72 -14.45 -0.51 -16.96
C PRO A 72 -14.07 0.47 -15.84
N THR A 73 -13.39 0.05 -14.79
CA THR A 73 -13.13 0.85 -13.59
C THR A 73 -11.67 1.29 -13.44
N ALA A 74 -10.73 0.61 -14.09
CA ALA A 74 -9.30 0.81 -13.92
C ALA A 74 -8.51 0.46 -15.21
N PRO A 75 -8.56 1.30 -16.25
CA PRO A 75 -8.02 0.97 -17.57
C PRO A 75 -6.50 0.82 -17.59
N VAL A 76 -5.78 1.33 -16.61
CA VAL A 76 -4.31 1.32 -16.56
C VAL A 76 -3.84 0.52 -15.36
N LEU A 77 -3.54 -0.76 -15.56
CA LEU A 77 -2.93 -1.59 -14.53
C LEU A 77 -1.40 -1.41 -14.51
N GLN A 78 -0.84 -1.34 -13.30
CA GLN A 78 0.58 -1.13 -13.04
C GLN A 78 1.23 -2.43 -12.56
N ASP A 79 2.52 -2.62 -12.87
CA ASP A 79 3.33 -3.72 -12.36
C ASP A 79 3.80 -3.44 -10.92
N TYR A 80 3.94 -4.50 -10.13
CA TYR A 80 4.45 -4.43 -8.75
C TYR A 80 5.98 -4.54 -8.75
N VAL A 81 6.68 -3.50 -9.23
CA VAL A 81 8.14 -3.49 -9.32
C VAL A 81 8.76 -2.84 -8.10
N GLY A 82 9.65 -3.58 -7.42
CA GLY A 82 10.35 -3.10 -6.22
C GLY A 82 9.51 -3.15 -4.94
N GLY A 83 8.35 -3.80 -4.99
CA GLY A 83 7.49 -3.99 -3.83
C GLY A 83 8.13 -4.88 -2.75
N THR A 84 7.77 -4.63 -1.50
CA THR A 84 8.36 -5.30 -0.33
C THR A 84 7.58 -6.52 0.13
N SER A 85 6.27 -6.58 -0.14
CA SER A 85 5.44 -7.73 0.21
C SER A 85 5.63 -8.90 -0.75
N PRO A 86 5.71 -10.15 -0.28
CA PRO A 86 5.66 -11.31 -1.16
C PRO A 86 4.25 -11.41 -1.76
N ARG A 87 4.18 -11.51 -3.10
CA ARG A 87 2.95 -11.66 -3.88
C ARG A 87 3.16 -12.65 -5.00
N LYS A 88 2.11 -13.37 -5.39
CA LYS A 88 2.12 -14.24 -6.58
C LYS A 88 1.27 -13.59 -7.67
N VAL A 89 1.80 -13.54 -8.88
CA VAL A 89 1.00 -13.21 -10.06
C VAL A 89 0.02 -14.36 -10.30
N VAL A 90 -1.26 -14.03 -10.39
CA VAL A 90 -2.34 -15.00 -10.63
C VAL A 90 -2.77 -14.94 -12.10
N ARG A 91 -2.91 -13.71 -12.64
CA ARG A 91 -3.30 -13.49 -14.03
C ARG A 91 -2.91 -12.08 -14.49
N GLY A 92 -2.16 -11.95 -15.57
CA GLY A 92 -1.72 -10.65 -16.08
C GLY A 92 -1.06 -9.80 -14.97
N LYS A 93 -1.66 -8.70 -14.59
CA LYS A 93 -1.21 -7.83 -13.48
C LYS A 93 -2.00 -8.03 -12.18
N ILE A 94 -2.87 -9.02 -12.13
CA ILE A 94 -3.58 -9.43 -10.92
C ILE A 94 -2.70 -10.34 -10.09
N MET A 95 -2.60 -10.05 -8.82
CA MET A 95 -1.76 -10.75 -7.85
C MET A 95 -2.56 -11.17 -6.63
N THR A 96 -1.99 -12.05 -5.80
CA THR A 96 -2.45 -12.22 -4.43
C THR A 96 -2.23 -10.93 -3.65
N ALA A 97 -3.11 -10.57 -2.72
CA ALA A 97 -2.96 -9.35 -1.93
C ALA A 97 -1.65 -9.36 -1.13
N THR A 98 -1.33 -10.49 -0.51
CA THR A 98 -0.03 -10.76 0.12
C THR A 98 0.09 -12.23 0.51
N GLU A 99 1.31 -12.76 0.48
CA GLU A 99 1.66 -14.10 0.96
C GLU A 99 2.20 -14.08 2.41
N VAL A 100 2.18 -12.93 3.08
CA VAL A 100 2.57 -12.84 4.50
C VAL A 100 1.65 -13.73 5.34
N PRO A 101 2.19 -14.65 6.18
CA PRO A 101 1.41 -15.58 6.97
C PRO A 101 0.31 -14.92 7.81
N GLY A 102 -0.79 -15.63 8.05
CA GLY A 102 -1.96 -15.10 8.76
C GLY A 102 -1.73 -14.73 10.22
N ILE A 103 -0.65 -15.24 10.84
CA ILE A 103 -0.26 -14.89 12.22
C ILE A 103 0.34 -13.49 12.36
N TYR A 104 0.62 -12.80 11.23
CA TYR A 104 1.09 -11.43 11.22
C TYR A 104 -0.07 -10.50 10.89
N SER A 105 -0.31 -9.49 11.71
CA SER A 105 -1.06 -8.32 11.26
C SER A 105 -0.22 -7.51 10.27
N ILE A 106 -0.89 -6.81 9.36
CA ILE A 106 -0.25 -5.84 8.47
C ILE A 106 -0.76 -4.47 8.87
N PRO A 107 0.13 -3.60 9.37
CA PRO A 107 -0.26 -2.26 9.78
C PRO A 107 -0.85 -1.45 8.63
N LEU A 108 -1.64 -0.44 8.97
CA LEU A 108 -2.23 0.47 8.00
C LEU A 108 -1.14 1.19 7.21
N HIS A 109 -1.22 1.18 5.87
CA HIS A 109 -0.26 1.81 4.98
C HIS A 109 -0.90 2.15 3.63
N GLN A 110 -0.28 3.05 2.91
CA GLN A 110 -0.57 3.32 1.49
C GLN A 110 0.41 2.48 0.66
N GLU A 111 -0.08 1.80 -0.36
CA GLU A 111 0.74 0.90 -1.18
C GLU A 111 1.90 1.65 -1.84
N MET A 112 3.13 1.16 -1.64
CA MET A 112 4.36 1.68 -2.23
C MET A 112 4.66 3.15 -1.91
N SER A 113 4.14 3.73 -0.84
CA SER A 113 4.41 5.13 -0.46
C SER A 113 5.85 5.40 -0.03
N TYR A 114 6.70 4.37 0.05
CA TYR A 114 8.16 4.46 0.18
C TYR A 114 8.89 4.69 -1.16
N THR A 115 8.17 4.97 -2.22
CA THR A 115 8.71 5.33 -3.55
C THR A 115 8.19 6.69 -3.99
N ALA A 116 8.88 7.35 -4.92
CA ALA A 116 8.44 8.64 -5.47
C ALA A 116 7.11 8.50 -6.22
N ARG A 117 6.91 7.37 -6.89
CA ARG A 117 5.70 7.10 -7.71
C ARG A 117 4.93 5.92 -7.14
N LEU A 118 3.97 6.21 -6.29
CA LEU A 118 3.04 5.21 -5.78
C LEU A 118 1.87 5.00 -6.77
N PRO A 119 1.19 3.85 -6.74
CA PRO A 119 -0.04 3.64 -7.50
C PRO A 119 -1.09 4.70 -7.13
N ALA A 120 -1.82 5.21 -8.12
CA ALA A 120 -2.92 6.14 -7.86
C ALA A 120 -4.07 5.48 -7.09
N ARG A 121 -4.39 4.23 -7.48
CA ARG A 121 -5.42 3.43 -6.82
C ARG A 121 -4.93 2.00 -6.60
N ILE A 122 -5.55 1.32 -5.67
CA ILE A 122 -5.41 -0.12 -5.46
C ILE A 122 -6.80 -0.75 -5.38
N SER A 123 -6.95 -1.90 -6.03
CA SER A 123 -8.20 -2.67 -5.95
C SER A 123 -7.96 -4.00 -5.28
N PHE A 124 -8.98 -4.45 -4.54
CA PHE A 124 -9.02 -5.76 -3.92
C PHE A 124 -10.27 -6.50 -4.33
N PHE A 125 -10.16 -7.82 -4.47
CA PHE A 125 -11.27 -8.69 -4.77
C PHE A 125 -11.27 -9.91 -3.83
N CYS A 126 -12.40 -10.16 -3.18
CA CYS A 126 -12.55 -11.27 -2.27
C CYS A 126 -13.02 -12.54 -3.01
N VAL A 127 -12.11 -13.49 -3.20
CA VAL A 127 -12.46 -14.84 -3.65
C VAL A 127 -12.99 -15.66 -2.48
N THR A 128 -12.24 -15.67 -1.36
CA THR A 128 -12.59 -16.42 -0.15
C THR A 128 -12.16 -15.61 1.07
N PRO A 129 -13.08 -15.20 1.95
CA PRO A 129 -12.74 -14.59 3.22
C PRO A 129 -12.10 -15.63 4.16
N ALA A 130 -11.37 -15.18 5.16
CA ALA A 130 -10.81 -16.04 6.19
C ALA A 130 -11.93 -16.70 7.01
N ALA A 131 -11.67 -17.90 7.55
CA ALA A 131 -12.60 -18.59 8.43
C ALA A 131 -12.82 -17.84 9.75
N ARG A 132 -11.78 -17.16 10.24
CA ARG A 132 -11.81 -16.32 11.44
C ARG A 132 -10.90 -15.10 11.24
N ASP A 133 -11.40 -13.93 11.61
CA ASP A 133 -10.72 -12.64 11.49
C ASP A 133 -10.30 -12.29 10.06
N GLY A 134 -9.13 -11.72 9.84
CA GLY A 134 -8.60 -11.43 8.51
C GLY A 134 -9.25 -10.28 7.79
N GLN A 135 -9.88 -9.38 8.53
CA GLN A 135 -10.41 -8.12 8.02
C GLN A 135 -9.30 -7.33 7.34
N THR A 136 -9.64 -6.68 6.24
CA THR A 136 -8.83 -5.57 5.77
C THR A 136 -9.13 -4.35 6.64
N THR A 137 -8.11 -3.76 7.24
CA THR A 137 -8.28 -2.46 7.91
C THR A 137 -8.17 -1.34 6.91
N LEU A 138 -9.01 -0.33 7.06
CA LEU A 138 -8.99 0.89 6.23
C LEU A 138 -8.83 2.10 7.15
N GLY A 139 -8.18 3.15 6.67
CA GLY A 139 -8.03 4.40 7.41
C GLY A 139 -8.07 5.61 6.50
N ASN A 140 -8.80 6.63 6.92
CA ASN A 140 -8.88 7.91 6.22
C ASN A 140 -7.59 8.70 6.49
N MET A 141 -6.75 8.87 5.46
CA MET A 141 -5.44 9.53 5.62
C MET A 141 -5.55 11.02 5.92
N ARG A 142 -6.65 11.67 5.57
CA ARG A 142 -6.93 13.05 6.00
C ARG A 142 -7.07 13.12 7.51
N GLU A 143 -7.97 12.32 8.08
CA GLU A 143 -8.20 12.25 9.53
C GLU A 143 -6.91 11.86 10.27
N ILE A 144 -6.16 10.89 9.74
CA ILE A 144 -4.88 10.46 10.31
C ILE A 144 -3.89 11.62 10.31
N THR A 145 -3.76 12.38 9.21
CA THR A 145 -2.85 13.52 9.12
C THR A 145 -3.22 14.61 10.13
N GLU A 146 -4.51 14.90 10.27
CA GLU A 146 -5.04 15.89 11.23
C GLU A 146 -4.84 15.47 12.71
N ARG A 147 -4.67 14.16 12.99
CA ARG A 147 -4.45 13.61 14.34
C ARG A 147 -2.98 13.45 14.70
N LEU A 148 -2.08 13.54 13.74
CA LEU A 148 -0.65 13.52 14.00
C LEU A 148 -0.24 14.82 14.72
N ASP A 149 0.67 14.70 15.70
CA ASP A 149 1.19 15.84 16.43
C ASP A 149 1.93 16.82 15.51
N ASP A 150 1.59 18.11 15.59
CA ASP A 150 2.19 19.15 14.77
C ASP A 150 3.73 19.25 14.94
N GLY A 151 4.24 18.92 16.12
CA GLY A 151 5.68 18.88 16.37
C GLY A 151 6.36 17.74 15.64
N VAL A 152 5.66 16.58 15.52
CA VAL A 152 6.15 15.46 14.70
C VAL A 152 6.18 15.86 13.24
N LEU A 153 5.09 16.40 12.69
CA LEU A 153 5.00 16.82 11.30
C LEU A 153 6.09 17.87 10.95
N ARG A 154 6.27 18.88 11.80
CA ARG A 154 7.30 19.92 11.60
C ARG A 154 8.71 19.34 11.57
N ARG A 155 9.06 18.36 12.43
CA ARG A 155 10.38 17.73 12.39
C ARG A 155 10.68 17.10 11.04
N PHE A 156 9.69 16.45 10.40
CA PHE A 156 9.89 15.91 9.06
C PHE A 156 10.10 16.99 7.99
N GLU A 157 9.45 18.14 8.12
CA GLU A 157 9.66 19.28 7.22
C GLU A 157 11.02 19.93 7.42
N GLU A 158 11.38 20.22 8.67
CA GLU A 158 12.65 20.86 9.06
C GLU A 158 13.87 20.01 8.68
N HIS A 159 13.76 18.69 8.78
CA HIS A 159 14.81 17.73 8.43
C HIS A 159 14.72 17.19 6.99
N GLY A 160 13.91 17.82 6.13
CA GLY A 160 13.87 17.55 4.68
C GLY A 160 13.21 16.23 4.27
N GLY A 161 12.29 15.71 5.07
CA GLY A 161 11.50 14.51 4.75
C GLY A 161 12.01 13.23 5.39
N VAL A 162 11.96 12.12 4.66
CA VAL A 162 12.27 10.78 5.15
C VAL A 162 13.14 10.00 4.17
N GLN A 163 14.09 9.22 4.70
CA GLN A 163 14.91 8.29 3.94
C GLN A 163 14.84 6.89 4.54
N LEU A 164 14.68 5.88 3.69
CA LEU A 164 14.67 4.48 4.07
C LEU A 164 16.02 3.83 3.69
N ARG A 165 16.64 3.16 4.66
CA ARG A 165 17.74 2.23 4.45
C ARG A 165 17.25 0.80 4.66
N ARG A 166 17.24 0.01 3.60
CA ARG A 166 16.89 -1.40 3.68
C ARG A 166 18.13 -2.26 3.82
N ASN A 167 18.02 -3.34 4.58
CA ASN A 167 19.00 -4.42 4.59
C ASN A 167 18.44 -5.62 3.83
N LEU A 168 19.00 -5.91 2.67
CA LEU A 168 18.58 -6.99 1.79
C LEU A 168 19.56 -8.16 1.90
N PRO A 169 19.17 -9.29 2.53
CA PRO A 169 20.03 -10.44 2.71
C PRO A 169 20.26 -11.22 1.40
N LEU A 170 21.17 -12.18 1.44
CA LEU A 170 21.20 -13.29 0.49
C LEU A 170 20.03 -14.26 0.74
N PRO A 171 19.61 -15.06 -0.26
CA PRO A 171 18.52 -16.04 -0.08
C PRO A 171 18.72 -16.98 1.12
N GLU A 172 19.93 -17.49 1.32
CA GLU A 172 20.29 -18.39 2.42
C GLU A 172 20.30 -17.72 3.80
N GLN A 173 20.37 -16.40 3.85
CA GLN A 173 20.36 -15.65 5.11
C GLN A 173 18.96 -15.27 5.57
N THR A 174 17.94 -15.36 4.69
CA THR A 174 16.58 -14.87 4.98
C THR A 174 15.96 -15.51 6.22
N ALA A 175 16.16 -16.82 6.41
CA ALA A 175 15.63 -17.57 7.55
C ALA A 175 16.25 -17.15 8.90
N GLN A 176 17.44 -16.56 8.86
CA GLN A 176 18.19 -16.12 10.06
C GLN A 176 17.86 -14.69 10.45
N ARG A 177 17.23 -13.91 9.56
CA ARG A 177 16.86 -12.51 9.79
C ARG A 177 15.50 -12.41 10.46
N PRO A 178 15.28 -11.46 11.35
CA PRO A 178 13.95 -11.17 11.87
C PRO A 178 13.02 -10.69 10.74
N GLY A 179 11.75 -11.12 10.78
CA GLY A 179 10.74 -10.71 9.81
C GLY A 179 10.61 -11.63 8.61
N VAL A 180 10.23 -11.06 7.47
CA VAL A 180 10.13 -11.75 6.18
C VAL A 180 10.89 -10.91 5.14
N PRO A 181 12.21 -10.76 5.29
CA PRO A 181 12.98 -9.93 4.39
C PRO A 181 13.07 -10.57 3.01
N LYS A 182 12.94 -9.75 1.96
CA LYS A 182 13.25 -10.18 0.59
C LYS A 182 14.75 -10.12 0.37
N PRO A 183 15.36 -11.16 -0.21
CA PRO A 183 16.75 -11.10 -0.63
C PRO A 183 16.92 -10.09 -1.77
N TRP A 184 18.12 -9.49 -1.89
CA TRP A 184 18.40 -8.53 -2.96
C TRP A 184 18.24 -9.14 -4.35
N THR A 185 18.50 -10.43 -4.50
CA THR A 185 18.30 -11.17 -5.75
C THR A 185 16.85 -11.19 -6.22
N GLU A 186 15.90 -11.28 -5.28
CA GLU A 186 14.47 -11.21 -5.59
C GLU A 186 14.00 -9.76 -5.85
N VAL A 187 14.54 -8.79 -5.09
CA VAL A 187 14.19 -7.37 -5.25
C VAL A 187 14.61 -6.85 -6.62
N PHE A 188 15.78 -7.26 -7.12
CA PHE A 188 16.31 -6.81 -8.40
C PHE A 188 16.10 -7.80 -9.55
N GLY A 189 15.64 -9.03 -9.28
CA GLY A 189 15.40 -10.06 -10.29
C GLY A 189 16.68 -10.58 -10.95
N THR A 190 17.83 -10.47 -10.29
CA THR A 190 19.14 -10.89 -10.78
C THR A 190 20.01 -11.44 -9.66
N THR A 191 20.98 -12.28 -10.00
CA THR A 191 22.05 -12.75 -9.09
C THR A 191 23.38 -12.02 -9.32
N ASP A 192 23.43 -11.12 -10.31
CA ASP A 192 24.59 -10.31 -10.63
C ASP A 192 24.58 -9.01 -9.80
N ARG A 193 25.67 -8.80 -9.03
CA ARG A 193 25.81 -7.61 -8.16
C ARG A 193 25.93 -6.31 -8.94
N ASP A 194 26.61 -6.34 -10.08
CA ASP A 194 26.83 -5.15 -10.91
C ASP A 194 25.53 -4.72 -11.56
N GLU A 195 24.74 -5.68 -12.05
CA GLU A 195 23.40 -5.45 -12.60
C GLU A 195 22.44 -4.90 -11.52
N ALA A 196 22.43 -5.50 -10.33
CA ALA A 196 21.63 -5.01 -9.19
C ALA A 196 22.04 -3.58 -8.80
N GLY A 197 23.34 -3.30 -8.71
CA GLY A 197 23.89 -1.99 -8.43
C GLY A 197 23.55 -0.95 -9.51
N ALA A 198 23.61 -1.34 -10.79
CA ALA A 198 23.22 -0.48 -11.92
C ALA A 198 21.72 -0.14 -11.86
N THR A 199 20.87 -1.13 -11.59
CA THR A 199 19.41 -0.94 -11.43
C THR A 199 19.10 -0.03 -10.26
N ALA A 200 19.80 -0.18 -9.12
CA ALA A 200 19.64 0.72 -7.98
C ALA A 200 19.97 2.17 -8.36
N ARG A 201 21.10 2.40 -9.03
CA ARG A 201 21.50 3.75 -9.49
C ARG A 201 20.50 4.37 -10.47
N GLN A 202 19.94 3.59 -11.39
CA GLN A 202 18.91 4.07 -12.31
C GLN A 202 17.64 4.55 -11.59
N LYS A 203 17.36 3.96 -10.42
CA LYS A 203 16.25 4.38 -9.54
C LYS A 203 16.60 5.54 -8.60
N GLY A 204 17.81 6.09 -8.67
CA GLY A 204 18.30 7.11 -7.76
C GLY A 204 18.65 6.56 -6.35
N TRP A 205 18.83 5.25 -6.22
CA TRP A 205 19.17 4.57 -4.98
C TRP A 205 20.67 4.32 -4.87
N ARG A 206 21.21 4.26 -3.64
CA ARG A 206 22.58 3.91 -3.34
C ARG A 206 22.63 2.52 -2.74
N ALA A 207 23.33 1.60 -3.40
CA ALA A 207 23.58 0.24 -2.93
C ALA A 207 24.98 0.13 -2.36
N GLU A 208 25.11 -0.45 -1.17
CA GLU A 208 26.38 -0.75 -0.48
C GLU A 208 26.40 -2.23 -0.17
N TRP A 209 27.48 -2.92 -0.57
CA TRP A 209 27.68 -4.33 -0.30
C TRP A 209 28.38 -4.52 1.03
N LEU A 210 27.82 -5.41 1.88
CA LEU A 210 28.45 -5.81 3.11
C LEU A 210 29.34 -7.05 2.90
N ASP A 211 30.26 -7.30 3.86
CA ASP A 211 31.21 -8.40 3.79
C ASP A 211 30.50 -9.77 3.75
N ASP A 212 29.33 -9.90 4.36
CA ASP A 212 28.51 -11.11 4.35
C ASP A 212 27.73 -11.33 3.03
N GLY A 213 27.90 -10.44 2.06
CA GLY A 213 27.24 -10.49 0.77
C GLY A 213 25.83 -9.91 0.74
N SER A 214 25.29 -9.44 1.86
CA SER A 214 24.05 -8.69 1.90
C SER A 214 24.23 -7.28 1.33
N MET A 215 23.11 -6.62 0.99
CA MET A 215 23.09 -5.26 0.44
C MET A 215 22.41 -4.32 1.42
N GLN A 216 23.04 -3.19 1.73
CA GLN A 216 22.36 -2.03 2.26
C GLN A 216 21.91 -1.14 1.11
N LEU A 217 20.60 -0.88 1.05
CA LEU A 217 19.97 -0.09 0.00
C LEU A 217 19.38 1.18 0.58
N TRP A 218 20.04 2.30 0.31
CA TRP A 218 19.54 3.63 0.62
C TRP A 218 18.60 4.08 -0.50
N GLN A 219 17.34 4.28 -0.16
CA GLN A 219 16.37 4.77 -1.13
C GLN A 219 16.42 6.29 -1.22
N GLU A 220 15.68 6.85 -2.17
CA GLU A 220 15.57 8.29 -2.34
C GLU A 220 14.98 8.98 -1.11
N ILE A 221 15.35 10.24 -0.89
CA ILE A 221 14.73 11.08 0.14
C ILE A 221 13.37 11.52 -0.39
N LEU A 222 12.33 11.32 0.41
CA LEU A 222 10.94 11.63 0.04
C LEU A 222 10.33 12.58 1.06
N PRO A 223 9.41 13.46 0.65
CA PRO A 223 8.59 14.20 1.59
C PRO A 223 7.78 13.21 2.45
N ALA A 224 7.67 13.47 3.75
CA ALA A 224 6.85 12.67 4.65
C ALA A 224 5.34 12.86 4.39
N MET A 225 4.97 14.05 3.95
CA MET A 225 3.64 14.44 3.52
C MET A 225 3.66 14.82 2.04
N ARG A 226 2.59 14.51 1.32
CA ARG A 226 2.48 14.79 -0.12
C ARG A 226 1.13 15.41 -0.46
N PRO A 227 1.08 16.40 -1.36
CA PRO A 227 -0.16 16.92 -1.87
C PRO A 227 -0.86 15.87 -2.74
N HIS A 228 -2.17 15.69 -2.56
CA HIS A 228 -2.97 14.86 -3.42
C HIS A 228 -3.13 15.51 -4.80
N PRO A 229 -2.97 14.77 -5.92
CA PRO A 229 -2.95 15.35 -7.26
C PRO A 229 -4.29 15.99 -7.68
N ASP A 230 -5.43 15.52 -7.15
CA ASP A 230 -6.75 16.02 -7.57
C ASP A 230 -7.13 17.35 -6.91
N ASP A 231 -6.73 17.60 -5.67
CA ASP A 231 -7.19 18.77 -4.88
C ASP A 231 -6.10 19.47 -4.07
N GLY A 232 -4.86 18.97 -4.13
CA GLY A 232 -3.73 19.55 -3.40
C GLY A 232 -3.76 19.32 -1.88
N GLN A 233 -4.71 18.52 -1.34
CA GLN A 233 -4.75 18.21 0.09
C GLN A 233 -3.45 17.53 0.51
N VAL A 234 -2.75 18.10 1.47
CA VAL A 234 -1.50 17.53 2.00
C VAL A 234 -1.84 16.39 2.96
N LEU A 235 -1.32 15.20 2.67
CA LEU A 235 -1.58 13.97 3.40
C LEU A 235 -0.27 13.33 3.86
N TRP A 236 -0.26 12.75 5.06
CA TRP A 236 0.78 11.82 5.48
C TRP A 236 0.88 10.68 4.46
N CYS A 237 2.05 10.52 3.84
CA CYS A 237 2.22 9.60 2.71
C CYS A 237 3.62 8.98 2.68
N ASN A 238 3.88 8.07 3.63
CA ASN A 238 5.10 7.27 3.72
C ASN A 238 4.86 6.01 4.56
N GLN A 239 5.85 5.13 4.65
CA GLN A 239 5.77 3.87 5.40
C GLN A 239 6.86 3.71 6.46
N ILE A 240 7.37 4.78 7.05
CA ILE A 240 8.45 4.69 8.05
C ILE A 240 8.10 3.75 9.19
N HIS A 241 6.85 3.73 9.63
CA HIS A 241 6.37 2.85 10.69
C HIS A 241 6.46 1.37 10.31
N ILE A 242 6.36 1.00 9.02
CA ILE A 242 6.52 -0.38 8.55
C ILE A 242 7.98 -0.83 8.65
N PHE A 243 8.93 0.05 8.36
CA PHE A 243 10.35 -0.27 8.29
C PHE A 243 11.11 0.02 9.58
N ALA A 244 10.51 0.75 10.52
CA ALA A 244 11.15 1.03 11.80
C ALA A 244 11.04 -0.18 12.75
N PRO A 245 12.16 -0.73 13.24
CA PRO A 245 12.16 -1.93 14.11
C PRO A 245 11.32 -1.75 15.38
N VAL A 246 11.26 -0.54 15.95
CA VAL A 246 10.48 -0.26 17.17
C VAL A 246 8.97 -0.45 16.97
N ALA A 247 8.43 -0.06 15.83
CA ALA A 247 7.02 -0.30 15.52
C ALA A 247 6.76 -1.80 15.25
N SER A 248 7.68 -2.48 14.56
CA SER A 248 7.62 -3.93 14.35
C SER A 248 7.63 -4.72 15.68
N LEU A 249 8.40 -4.27 16.67
CA LEU A 249 8.38 -4.82 18.04
C LEU A 249 7.00 -4.68 18.67
N ARG A 250 6.43 -3.47 18.62
CA ARG A 250 5.10 -3.19 19.17
C ARG A 250 4.02 -4.09 18.55
N TRP A 251 3.97 -4.22 17.23
CA TRP A 251 2.99 -5.10 16.58
C TRP A 251 3.24 -6.57 16.85
N ALA A 252 4.51 -7.00 16.94
CA ALA A 252 4.81 -8.38 17.32
C ALA A 252 4.26 -8.74 18.71
N LEU A 253 4.37 -7.82 19.67
CA LEU A 253 3.81 -8.00 21.02
C LEU A 253 2.28 -8.01 20.99
N ASN A 254 1.66 -7.09 20.23
CA ASN A 254 0.20 -7.03 20.07
C ASN A 254 -0.35 -8.30 19.40
N ASP A 255 0.40 -8.88 18.47
CA ASP A 255 0.06 -10.13 17.77
C ASP A 255 0.34 -11.40 18.62
N GLY A 256 0.83 -11.26 19.87
CA GLY A 256 1.19 -12.37 20.73
C GLY A 256 2.48 -13.13 20.30
N ARG A 257 3.34 -12.51 19.46
CA ARG A 257 4.57 -13.11 18.92
C ARG A 257 5.79 -12.73 19.75
N ALA A 258 5.78 -13.08 21.04
CA ALA A 258 6.82 -12.69 21.99
C ALA A 258 8.22 -13.15 21.60
N ASP A 259 8.38 -14.39 21.09
CA ASP A 259 9.69 -14.92 20.66
C ASP A 259 10.26 -14.12 19.49
N PHE A 260 9.42 -13.71 18.55
CA PHE A 260 9.84 -12.84 17.46
C PHE A 260 10.25 -11.45 17.99
N ALA A 261 9.46 -10.88 18.88
CA ALA A 261 9.77 -9.59 19.51
C ALA A 261 11.11 -9.63 20.25
N MET A 262 11.40 -10.68 20.99
CA MET A 262 12.69 -10.85 21.68
C MET A 262 13.88 -10.92 20.70
N ARG A 263 13.77 -11.72 19.64
CA ARG A 263 14.84 -11.80 18.60
C ARG A 263 15.05 -10.44 17.91
N LEU A 264 13.98 -9.73 17.59
CA LEU A 264 14.08 -8.41 16.97
C LEU A 264 14.68 -7.38 17.92
N ALA A 265 14.31 -7.38 19.19
CA ALA A 265 14.91 -6.53 20.21
C ALA A 265 16.41 -6.78 20.38
N GLN A 266 16.82 -8.05 20.42
CA GLN A 266 18.22 -8.45 20.47
C GLN A 266 18.97 -7.98 19.21
N ALA A 267 18.45 -8.26 18.02
CA ALA A 267 19.07 -7.84 16.76
C ALA A 267 19.21 -6.30 16.69
N ARG A 268 18.21 -5.56 17.17
CA ARG A 268 18.27 -4.10 17.25
C ARG A 268 19.38 -3.60 18.19
N ALA A 269 19.60 -4.27 19.30
CA ALA A 269 20.62 -3.90 20.28
C ALA A 269 22.04 -4.27 19.83
N THR A 270 22.22 -5.41 19.15
CA THR A 270 23.54 -5.98 18.87
C THR A 270 23.98 -5.87 17.42
N GLN A 271 23.04 -5.83 16.48
CA GLN A 271 23.27 -5.85 15.03
C GLN A 271 22.29 -4.93 14.27
N PRO A 272 22.17 -3.65 14.65
CA PRO A 272 21.17 -2.74 14.03
C PRO A 272 21.40 -2.54 12.53
N HIS A 273 22.62 -2.73 12.03
CA HIS A 273 22.97 -2.62 10.62
C HIS A 273 22.32 -3.72 9.75
N LEU A 274 21.86 -4.82 10.36
CA LEU A 274 21.19 -5.93 9.66
C LEU A 274 19.67 -5.74 9.56
N LEU A 275 19.14 -4.66 10.12
CA LEU A 275 17.71 -4.32 10.07
C LEU A 275 17.46 -3.16 9.11
N ASP A 276 16.24 -3.11 8.57
CA ASP A 276 15.76 -1.90 7.92
C ASP A 276 15.76 -0.75 8.92
N GLN A 277 16.07 0.45 8.48
CA GLN A 277 16.11 1.65 9.31
C GLN A 277 15.52 2.84 8.56
N VAL A 278 14.99 3.77 9.34
CA VAL A 278 14.40 5.00 8.84
C VAL A 278 15.13 6.21 9.40
N PHE A 279 15.33 7.22 8.58
CA PHE A 279 16.01 8.45 8.91
C PHE A 279 15.21 9.64 8.43
N TYR A 280 15.44 10.81 9.02
CA TYR A 280 15.04 12.06 8.39
C TYR A 280 15.81 12.28 7.08
N GLY A 281 15.34 13.22 6.24
CA GLY A 281 15.97 13.51 4.95
C GLY A 281 17.42 13.98 5.04
N ASP A 282 17.82 14.62 6.13
CA ASP A 282 19.20 15.03 6.42
C ASP A 282 20.09 13.90 6.97
N GLY A 283 19.55 12.68 7.12
CA GLY A 283 20.25 11.50 7.64
C GLY A 283 20.27 11.40 9.16
N SER A 284 19.67 12.33 9.90
CA SER A 284 19.53 12.22 11.34
C SER A 284 18.50 11.14 11.73
N PRO A 285 18.66 10.47 12.89
CA PRO A 285 17.78 9.40 13.31
C PRO A 285 16.40 9.95 13.73
N ILE A 286 15.33 9.24 13.29
CA ILE A 286 13.97 9.49 13.80
C ILE A 286 13.86 8.84 15.17
N THR A 287 13.28 9.54 16.15
CA THR A 287 13.14 9.02 17.52
C THR A 287 12.14 7.87 17.56
N ASP A 288 12.34 6.93 18.47
CA ASP A 288 11.38 5.85 18.74
C ASP A 288 10.01 6.40 19.13
N GLU A 289 9.97 7.51 19.86
CA GLU A 289 8.76 8.16 20.32
C GLU A 289 7.92 8.66 19.14
N ASP A 290 8.54 9.32 18.15
CA ASP A 290 7.86 9.81 16.95
C ASP A 290 7.33 8.64 16.12
N VAL A 291 8.15 7.60 15.90
CA VAL A 291 7.72 6.40 15.18
C VAL A 291 6.53 5.72 15.87
N LEU A 292 6.58 5.59 17.20
CA LEU A 292 5.50 4.96 17.97
C LEU A 292 4.26 5.83 18.03
N HIS A 293 4.40 7.16 18.05
CA HIS A 293 3.25 8.08 17.94
C HIS A 293 2.53 7.87 16.60
N ILE A 294 3.27 7.88 15.49
CA ILE A 294 2.72 7.67 14.15
C ILE A 294 2.04 6.28 14.06
N ALA A 295 2.70 5.23 14.54
CA ALA A 295 2.14 3.88 14.53
C ALA A 295 0.85 3.77 15.35
N ARG A 296 0.76 4.42 16.52
CA ARG A 296 -0.46 4.44 17.32
C ARG A 296 -1.58 5.20 16.63
N THR A 297 -1.31 6.38 16.10
CA THR A 297 -2.31 7.19 15.38
C THR A 297 -2.93 6.42 14.21
N LEU A 298 -2.10 5.71 13.44
CA LEU A 298 -2.55 4.86 12.33
C LEU A 298 -3.42 3.69 12.83
N ASP A 299 -3.00 2.99 13.90
CA ASP A 299 -3.74 1.85 14.45
C ASP A 299 -5.10 2.26 15.05
N GLU A 300 -5.16 3.40 15.73
CA GLU A 300 -6.39 3.93 16.35
C GLU A 300 -7.42 4.41 15.32
N ALA A 301 -6.95 4.90 14.17
CA ALA A 301 -7.81 5.31 13.07
C ALA A 301 -8.21 4.14 12.15
N ALA A 302 -7.64 2.95 12.36
CA ALA A 302 -7.88 1.79 11.51
C ALA A 302 -9.26 1.17 11.74
N TRP A 303 -10.07 1.13 10.69
CA TRP A 303 -11.42 0.60 10.68
C TRP A 303 -11.46 -0.79 10.01
N PRO A 304 -12.01 -1.87 10.65
CA PRO A 304 -12.06 -3.20 10.05
C PRO A 304 -13.18 -3.32 9.01
N LEU A 305 -12.84 -3.86 7.85
CA LEU A 305 -13.76 -4.27 6.79
C LEU A 305 -13.85 -5.80 6.74
N ASP A 306 -15.02 -6.34 7.06
CA ASP A 306 -15.32 -7.75 6.88
C ASP A 306 -15.59 -8.07 5.41
N TRP A 307 -14.90 -9.08 4.90
CA TRP A 307 -15.05 -9.54 3.53
C TRP A 307 -16.23 -10.48 3.33
N ARG A 308 -16.86 -10.38 2.17
CA ARG A 308 -17.81 -11.38 1.63
C ARG A 308 -17.31 -11.85 0.26
N PRO A 309 -17.56 -13.14 -0.12
CA PRO A 309 -17.21 -13.59 -1.46
C PRO A 309 -17.83 -12.69 -2.54
N GLY A 310 -17.03 -12.32 -3.54
CA GLY A 310 -17.44 -11.41 -4.62
C GLY A 310 -17.34 -9.92 -4.31
N ASP A 311 -16.95 -9.53 -3.10
CA ASP A 311 -16.68 -8.13 -2.79
C ASP A 311 -15.55 -7.58 -3.68
N PHE A 312 -15.80 -6.43 -4.30
CA PHE A 312 -14.84 -5.68 -5.11
C PHE A 312 -14.65 -4.30 -4.49
N LEU A 313 -13.44 -4.02 -4.00
CA LEU A 313 -13.07 -2.79 -3.32
C LEU A 313 -12.07 -2.01 -4.17
N MET A 314 -12.33 -0.73 -4.41
CA MET A 314 -11.40 0.24 -4.98
C MET A 314 -11.03 1.29 -3.97
N LEU A 315 -9.75 1.57 -3.83
CA LEU A 315 -9.21 2.62 -2.96
C LEU A 315 -8.44 3.65 -3.79
N ASP A 316 -8.62 4.92 -3.46
CA ASP A 316 -7.63 5.95 -3.71
C ASP A 316 -6.47 5.72 -2.74
N ASN A 317 -5.31 5.40 -3.28
CA ASN A 317 -4.18 4.94 -2.48
C ASN A 317 -3.50 6.04 -1.64
N MET A 318 -3.72 7.31 -1.95
CA MET A 318 -3.24 8.40 -1.11
C MET A 318 -4.24 8.77 -0.01
N ARG A 319 -5.55 8.73 -0.31
CA ARG A 319 -6.61 9.10 0.63
C ARG A 319 -6.92 8.02 1.65
N VAL A 320 -6.66 6.75 1.31
CA VAL A 320 -7.02 5.62 2.15
C VAL A 320 -5.85 4.67 2.34
N GLY A 321 -5.40 4.57 3.59
CA GLY A 321 -4.50 3.51 4.02
C GLY A 321 -5.25 2.19 4.17
N HIS A 322 -4.54 1.09 3.95
CA HIS A 322 -5.08 -0.26 4.15
C HIS A 322 -4.09 -1.15 4.91
N GLY A 323 -4.63 -2.14 5.59
CA GLY A 323 -3.87 -3.12 6.35
C GLY A 323 -4.64 -4.43 6.46
N ARG A 324 -4.20 -5.32 7.35
CA ARG A 324 -4.85 -6.63 7.56
C ARG A 324 -4.71 -7.08 9.00
N ARG A 325 -5.81 -7.53 9.61
CA ARG A 325 -5.75 -8.25 10.90
C ARG A 325 -5.21 -9.67 10.71
N GLN A 326 -4.70 -10.24 11.77
CA GLN A 326 -4.39 -11.68 11.83
C GLN A 326 -5.60 -12.51 11.39
N TYR A 327 -5.36 -13.74 10.91
CA TYR A 327 -6.47 -14.62 10.54
C TYR A 327 -6.11 -16.10 10.67
N GLN A 328 -7.16 -16.92 10.69
CA GLN A 328 -7.06 -18.37 10.69
C GLN A 328 -7.82 -18.96 9.51
N GLY A 329 -7.34 -20.10 9.02
CA GLY A 329 -7.91 -20.80 7.86
C GLY A 329 -7.44 -20.24 6.52
N GLY A 330 -8.06 -20.72 5.44
CA GLY A 330 -7.79 -20.23 4.10
C GLY A 330 -8.31 -18.81 3.92
N ARG A 331 -7.56 -17.98 3.19
CA ARG A 331 -7.96 -16.61 2.78
C ARG A 331 -7.43 -16.34 1.38
N SER A 332 -8.30 -15.92 0.47
CA SER A 332 -7.91 -15.57 -0.90
C SER A 332 -8.49 -14.21 -1.28
N ILE A 333 -7.64 -13.20 -1.20
CA ILE A 333 -7.92 -11.85 -1.67
C ILE A 333 -6.94 -11.55 -2.80
N LEU A 334 -7.46 -11.15 -3.94
CA LEU A 334 -6.69 -10.70 -5.08
C LEU A 334 -6.50 -9.19 -5.03
N THR A 335 -5.48 -8.67 -5.69
CA THR A 335 -5.21 -7.23 -5.81
C THR A 335 -4.71 -6.87 -7.20
N ALA A 336 -4.98 -5.63 -7.58
CA ALA A 336 -4.42 -4.99 -8.74
C ALA A 336 -4.02 -3.55 -8.40
N LEU A 337 -2.88 -3.10 -8.92
CA LEU A 337 -2.40 -1.73 -8.79
C LEU A 337 -2.80 -0.94 -10.03
N ILE A 338 -3.28 0.27 -9.83
CA ILE A 338 -3.73 1.15 -10.90
C ILE A 338 -2.79 2.36 -10.94
N GLY A 339 -2.10 2.54 -12.07
CA GLY A 339 -1.24 3.67 -12.33
C GLY A 339 -2.02 4.95 -12.56
N GLN A 340 -1.32 6.09 -12.52
CA GLN A 340 -1.86 7.33 -13.04
C GLN A 340 -2.06 7.18 -14.56
N ALA A 341 -3.16 7.70 -15.11
CA ALA A 341 -3.26 7.87 -16.55
C ALA A 341 -2.04 8.69 -17.00
N ALA A 342 -1.34 8.22 -18.05
CA ALA A 342 -0.23 9.00 -18.60
C ALA A 342 -0.74 10.42 -18.84
N GLU A 343 -0.09 11.43 -18.24
CA GLU A 343 -0.35 12.81 -18.62
C GLU A 343 -0.20 12.88 -20.14
N ALA A 344 -1.24 13.38 -20.83
CA ALA A 344 -1.10 13.70 -22.23
C ALA A 344 0.14 14.61 -22.38
N PRO A 345 1.06 14.34 -23.33
CA PRO A 345 2.25 15.14 -23.49
C PRO A 345 1.86 16.62 -23.54
N ALA A 346 2.57 17.47 -22.80
CA ALA A 346 2.31 18.90 -22.64
C ALA A 346 2.53 19.71 -23.95
N SER A 347 2.12 19.15 -25.08
CA SER A 347 2.17 19.74 -26.42
C SER A 347 0.80 20.19 -26.84
N ALA A 348 0.23 21.21 -26.23
CA ALA A 348 -0.78 22.10 -26.78
C ALA A 348 -1.20 23.19 -25.77
N ARG A 349 -0.29 23.75 -24.98
CA ARG A 349 -0.55 25.11 -24.49
C ARG A 349 -0.11 26.03 -25.61
N ALA A 350 -1.11 26.47 -26.41
CA ALA A 350 -0.94 27.50 -27.42
C ALA A 350 -0.21 28.70 -26.81
N GLN A 351 0.96 29.03 -27.37
CA GLN A 351 1.61 30.29 -27.09
C GLN A 351 0.64 31.43 -27.45
N PRO A 352 0.46 32.46 -26.60
CA PRO A 352 -0.27 33.62 -27.01
C PRO A 352 0.48 34.30 -28.16
N ALA A 353 -0.25 34.62 -29.22
CA ALA A 353 0.28 35.34 -30.39
C ALA A 353 0.96 36.64 -29.94
N PRO A 354 2.10 37.04 -30.54
CA PRO A 354 2.71 38.31 -30.24
C PRO A 354 1.79 39.46 -30.69
N ALA A 355 1.53 40.41 -29.79
CA ALA A 355 0.87 41.63 -30.09
C ALA A 355 1.73 42.44 -31.06
N HIS A 356 1.22 42.67 -32.26
CA HIS A 356 1.81 43.63 -33.16
C HIS A 356 1.49 45.05 -32.67
N ALA A 357 2.58 45.82 -32.44
CA ALA A 357 2.55 47.27 -32.26
C ALA A 357 2.42 47.95 -33.62
#